data_eb835314f6b4e948a3e4b48916632e03
#
_entry.id   eb835314f6b4e948a3e4b48916632e03
#
_cell.length_a   1.000
_cell.length_b   1.000
_cell.length_c   1.000
_cell.angle_alpha   90.00
_cell.angle_beta   90.00
_cell.angle_gamma   90.00
#
_symmetry.space_group_name_H-M   'P 1'
#
loop_
_entity.id
_entity.type
_entity.pdbx_description
1 polymer ?
#
loop_
_entity_poly.entity_id
_entity_poly.type
_entity_poly.pdbx_seq_one_letter_code
_entity_poly.pdbx_strand_id
1 'polypeptide(L)'
;MREIKFRCWDRFKQRWSNYKINDGTVYFMDKNTGVWYGSYNKRYKDFNLMQYTELKDIRGKGIYEGDILFESFGERYYKVVFKNGSFRAEFKGDFEWHHFDLIDVVIQGCEVVGNIYENPELMEE
;
A
#
# COMPACT_ATOMS: atom_id res chain seq x y z
N MET A 1 15.62 -16.04 -1.90
CA MET A 1 14.91 -15.58 -3.09
C MET A 1 13.94 -14.46 -2.73
N ARG A 2 13.86 -13.46 -3.55
CA ARG A 2 12.98 -12.33 -3.32
C ARG A 2 11.52 -12.69 -3.58
N GLU A 3 10.64 -12.39 -2.64
CA GLU A 3 9.21 -12.60 -2.81
C GLU A 3 8.57 -11.41 -3.49
N ILE A 4 7.95 -11.61 -4.65
CA ILE A 4 7.23 -10.56 -5.37
C ILE A 4 5.75 -10.82 -5.19
N LYS A 5 5.07 -9.90 -4.51
CA LYS A 5 3.70 -10.08 -4.10
C LYS A 5 2.97 -8.74 -4.10
N PHE A 6 1.72 -8.77 -4.51
CA PHE A 6 0.89 -7.58 -4.61
C PHE A 6 -0.44 -7.79 -3.91
N ARG A 7 -1.13 -6.70 -3.64
CA ARG A 7 -2.54 -6.73 -3.28
C ARG A 7 -3.26 -5.68 -4.12
N CYS A 8 -4.58 -5.81 -4.24
CA CYS A 8 -5.36 -4.97 -5.14
C CYS A 8 -6.56 -4.37 -4.42
N TRP A 9 -6.74 -3.07 -4.54
CA TRP A 9 -7.88 -2.34 -4.00
C TRP A 9 -8.77 -1.85 -5.13
N ASP A 10 -10.07 -2.15 -5.04
CA ASP A 10 -11.08 -1.67 -5.98
C ASP A 10 -11.67 -0.38 -5.42
N ARG A 11 -11.29 0.76 -5.99
CA ARG A 11 -11.73 2.08 -5.50
C ARG A 11 -13.21 2.33 -5.75
N PHE A 12 -13.77 1.73 -6.81
CA PHE A 12 -15.18 1.94 -7.12
C PHE A 12 -16.07 1.19 -6.13
N LYS A 13 -15.76 -0.07 -5.88
CA LYS A 13 -16.53 -0.90 -4.94
C LYS A 13 -16.07 -0.77 -3.49
N GLN A 14 -14.97 -0.07 -3.25
CA GLN A 14 -14.41 0.17 -1.92
C GLN A 14 -14.13 -1.13 -1.16
N ARG A 15 -13.38 -2.02 -1.80
CA ARG A 15 -13.02 -3.30 -1.19
C ARG A 15 -11.79 -3.92 -1.85
N TRP A 16 -11.20 -4.90 -1.15
CA TRP A 16 -10.10 -5.68 -1.71
C TRP A 16 -10.62 -6.53 -2.89
N SER A 17 -9.75 -6.73 -3.85
CA SER A 17 -10.07 -7.51 -5.03
C SER A 17 -8.90 -8.40 -5.41
N ASN A 18 -9.06 -9.15 -6.50
CA ASN A 18 -8.04 -10.07 -6.98
C ASN A 18 -7.39 -9.50 -8.23
N TYR A 19 -6.14 -9.89 -8.43
CA TYR A 19 -5.42 -9.61 -9.67
C TYR A 19 -4.83 -10.91 -10.20
N LYS A 20 -4.47 -10.91 -11.48
CA LYS A 20 -3.67 -11.97 -12.08
C LYS A 20 -2.75 -11.35 -13.12
N ILE A 21 -1.63 -12.03 -13.36
CA ILE A 21 -0.70 -11.63 -14.41
C ILE A 21 -0.65 -12.76 -15.42
N ASN A 22 -0.94 -12.43 -16.68
CA ASN A 22 -0.96 -13.39 -17.77
C ASN A 22 -0.20 -12.77 -18.94
N ASP A 23 0.87 -13.46 -19.38
CA ASP A 23 1.74 -12.97 -20.46
C ASP A 23 2.24 -11.54 -20.22
N GLY A 24 2.62 -11.25 -18.96
CA GLY A 24 3.11 -9.93 -18.60
C GLY A 24 2.04 -8.86 -18.45
N THR A 25 0.78 -9.22 -18.66
CA THR A 25 -0.34 -8.28 -18.56
C THR A 25 -1.09 -8.50 -17.25
N VAL A 26 -1.40 -7.41 -16.56
CA VAL A 26 -2.16 -7.45 -15.31
C VAL A 26 -3.64 -7.35 -15.61
N TYR A 27 -4.43 -8.19 -14.96
CA TYR A 27 -5.89 -8.15 -15.01
C TYR A 27 -6.43 -8.05 -13.60
N PHE A 28 -7.56 -7.38 -13.45
CA PHE A 28 -8.24 -7.21 -12.16
C PHE A 28 -9.64 -7.81 -12.23
N MET A 29 -10.10 -8.36 -11.12
CA MET A 29 -11.41 -8.99 -11.07
C MET A 29 -12.39 -8.21 -10.19
N ASP A 30 -13.61 -8.04 -10.69
CA ASP A 30 -14.73 -7.59 -9.88
C ASP A 30 -15.23 -8.80 -9.11
N LYS A 31 -15.14 -8.75 -7.79
CA LYS A 31 -15.53 -9.90 -6.93
C LYS A 31 -17.03 -10.22 -6.99
N ASN A 32 -17.87 -9.23 -7.32
CA ASN A 32 -19.32 -9.49 -7.41
C ASN A 32 -19.69 -10.33 -8.61
N THR A 33 -19.02 -10.09 -9.74
CA THR A 33 -19.39 -10.72 -11.01
C THR A 33 -18.42 -11.80 -11.46
N GLY A 34 -17.19 -11.79 -10.90
CA GLY A 34 -16.12 -12.68 -11.34
C GLY A 34 -15.51 -12.29 -12.69
N VAL A 35 -15.88 -11.12 -13.21
CA VAL A 35 -15.37 -10.66 -14.50
C VAL A 35 -13.97 -10.07 -14.34
N TRP A 36 -13.07 -10.47 -15.25
CA TRP A 36 -11.70 -9.96 -15.32
C TRP A 36 -11.62 -8.79 -16.30
N TYR A 37 -10.95 -7.73 -15.89
CA TYR A 37 -10.81 -6.53 -16.70
C TYR A 37 -9.34 -6.32 -17.06
N GLY A 38 -9.07 -6.14 -18.35
CA GLY A 38 -7.76 -5.74 -18.84
C GLY A 38 -7.69 -4.23 -19.03
N SER A 39 -6.51 -3.73 -19.41
CA SER A 39 -6.23 -2.29 -19.51
C SER A 39 -7.09 -1.53 -20.53
N TYR A 40 -7.69 -2.25 -21.48
CA TYR A 40 -8.58 -1.65 -22.49
C TYR A 40 -9.97 -1.33 -21.93
N ASN A 41 -10.30 -1.82 -20.75
CA ASN A 41 -11.61 -1.61 -20.14
C ASN A 41 -11.56 -0.40 -19.22
N LYS A 42 -12.62 0.44 -19.26
CA LYS A 42 -12.68 1.64 -18.41
C LYS A 42 -12.60 1.33 -16.92
N ARG A 43 -13.13 0.19 -16.53
CA ARG A 43 -13.15 -0.25 -15.14
C ARG A 43 -11.75 -0.52 -14.59
N TYR A 44 -10.80 -0.79 -15.47
CA TYR A 44 -9.42 -1.13 -15.10
C TYR A 44 -8.78 -0.06 -14.22
N LYS A 45 -9.03 1.21 -14.52
CA LYS A 45 -8.41 2.33 -13.78
C LYS A 45 -8.92 2.48 -12.35
N ASP A 46 -10.00 1.78 -11.99
CA ASP A 46 -10.56 1.83 -10.63
C ASP A 46 -9.77 0.98 -9.65
N PHE A 47 -8.87 0.15 -10.13
CA PHE A 47 -8.10 -0.76 -9.30
C PHE A 47 -6.70 -0.21 -9.04
N ASN A 48 -6.26 -0.35 -7.79
CA ASN A 48 -4.90 0.01 -7.40
C ASN A 48 -4.14 -1.23 -7.00
N LEU A 49 -2.99 -1.43 -7.65
CA LEU A 49 -2.08 -2.52 -7.33
C LEU A 49 -1.01 -1.98 -6.40
N MET A 50 -0.82 -2.65 -5.27
CA MET A 50 0.15 -2.24 -4.25
C MET A 50 1.13 -3.38 -4.01
N GLN A 51 2.41 -3.05 -3.99
CA GLN A 51 3.46 -4.05 -3.86
C GLN A 51 3.81 -4.31 -2.41
N TYR A 52 4.08 -5.59 -2.10
CA TYR A 52 4.64 -5.99 -0.82
C TYR A 52 6.09 -5.51 -0.75
N THR A 53 6.45 -4.87 0.36
CA THR A 53 7.78 -4.28 0.54
C THR A 53 8.86 -5.29 0.93
N GLU A 54 8.47 -6.51 1.29
CA GLU A 54 9.30 -7.56 1.87
C GLU A 54 9.73 -7.29 3.31
N LEU A 55 9.30 -6.17 3.85
CA LEU A 55 9.57 -5.83 5.25
C LEU A 55 8.35 -6.14 6.10
N LYS A 56 8.60 -6.41 7.37
CA LYS A 56 7.54 -6.73 8.32
C LYS A 56 7.58 -5.76 9.49
N ASP A 57 6.43 -5.52 10.06
CA ASP A 57 6.33 -4.66 11.23
C ASP A 57 6.75 -5.41 12.50
N ILE A 58 6.65 -4.74 13.63
CA ILE A 58 7.11 -5.29 14.91
C ILE A 58 6.31 -6.54 15.32
N ARG A 59 5.11 -6.73 14.77
CA ARG A 59 4.29 -7.92 15.04
C ARG A 59 4.46 -9.01 14.00
N GLY A 60 5.34 -8.81 13.03
CA GLY A 60 5.56 -9.77 11.96
C GLY A 60 4.59 -9.64 10.79
N LYS A 61 3.76 -8.58 10.78
CA LYS A 61 2.83 -8.35 9.68
C LYS A 61 3.57 -7.74 8.49
N GLY A 62 3.33 -8.28 7.30
CA GLY A 62 3.95 -7.76 6.09
C GLY A 62 3.47 -6.35 5.76
N ILE A 63 4.40 -5.52 5.31
CA ILE A 63 4.14 -4.12 4.98
C ILE A 63 4.00 -3.97 3.47
N TYR A 64 2.90 -3.38 3.04
CA TYR A 64 2.61 -3.11 1.63
C TYR A 64 2.63 -1.62 1.36
N GLU A 65 2.91 -1.27 0.12
CA GLU A 65 2.66 0.07 -0.38
C GLU A 65 1.21 0.48 -0.04
N GLY A 66 1.02 1.70 0.41
CA GLY A 66 -0.31 2.17 0.83
C GLY A 66 -0.66 1.90 2.29
N ASP A 67 0.14 1.12 2.99
CA ASP A 67 -0.07 0.90 4.43
C ASP A 67 0.20 2.17 5.22
N ILE A 68 -0.49 2.29 6.37
CA ILE A 68 -0.22 3.33 7.34
C ILE A 68 0.44 2.67 8.54
N LEU A 69 1.59 3.20 8.93
CA LEU A 69 2.39 2.70 10.03
C LEU A 69 2.33 3.67 11.19
N PHE A 70 2.27 3.14 12.40
CA PHE A 70 2.44 3.95 13.60
C PHE A 70 3.77 3.61 14.25
N GLU A 71 4.56 4.65 14.55
CA GLU A 71 5.83 4.51 15.25
C GLU A 71 5.70 5.21 16.59
N SER A 72 5.76 4.44 17.67
CA SER A 72 5.42 4.93 19.00
C SER A 72 6.47 5.86 19.61
N PHE A 73 7.74 5.70 19.26
CA PHE A 73 8.81 6.52 19.81
C PHE A 73 8.62 8.00 19.46
N GLY A 74 8.32 8.29 18.19
CA GLY A 74 8.03 9.65 17.74
C GLY A 74 6.54 9.99 17.75
N GLU A 75 5.68 9.02 18.09
CA GLU A 75 4.23 9.18 18.06
C GLU A 75 3.74 9.68 16.71
N ARG A 76 4.15 8.99 15.66
CA ARG A 76 3.97 9.45 14.29
C ARG A 76 3.34 8.40 13.40
N TYR A 77 2.48 8.87 12.48
CA TYR A 77 1.90 8.02 11.43
C TYR A 77 2.63 8.28 10.13
N TYR A 78 2.94 7.19 9.43
CA TYR A 78 3.59 7.26 8.12
C TYR A 78 2.74 6.51 7.11
N LYS A 79 2.72 7.00 5.87
CA LYS A 79 2.18 6.19 4.77
C LYS A 79 3.34 5.63 3.96
N VAL A 80 3.19 4.42 3.48
CA VAL A 80 4.21 3.74 2.69
C VAL A 80 3.98 4.05 1.21
N VAL A 81 5.01 4.60 0.57
CA VAL A 81 4.96 4.95 -0.86
C VAL A 81 6.18 4.38 -1.55
N PHE A 82 6.09 4.27 -2.88
CA PHE A 82 7.23 3.91 -3.72
C PHE A 82 7.59 5.13 -4.56
N LYS A 83 8.77 5.69 -4.33
CA LYS A 83 9.25 6.87 -5.04
C LYS A 83 10.73 6.75 -5.33
N ASN A 84 11.12 7.17 -6.53
CA ASN A 84 12.53 7.21 -6.92
C ASN A 84 13.24 5.87 -6.72
N GLY A 85 12.55 4.79 -7.02
CA GLY A 85 13.12 3.45 -6.99
C GLY A 85 13.15 2.77 -5.64
N SER A 86 12.55 3.35 -4.61
CA SER A 86 12.57 2.73 -3.29
C SER A 86 11.27 2.94 -2.52
N PHE A 87 11.04 2.07 -1.54
CA PHE A 87 9.93 2.24 -0.61
C PHE A 87 10.32 3.25 0.46
N ARG A 88 9.41 4.18 0.72
CA ARG A 88 9.65 5.28 1.64
C ARG A 88 8.48 5.40 2.60
N ALA A 89 8.77 5.97 3.78
CA ALA A 89 7.75 6.29 4.76
C ALA A 89 7.60 7.82 4.77
N GLU A 90 6.36 8.28 4.52
CA GLU A 90 6.06 9.71 4.46
C GLU A 90 5.15 10.13 5.60
N PHE A 91 5.44 11.27 6.21
CA PHE A 91 4.51 11.90 7.13
C PHE A 91 4.37 13.38 6.82
N LYS A 92 3.21 13.93 7.19
CA LYS A 92 2.95 15.35 6.98
C LYS A 92 3.37 16.15 8.19
N GLY A 93 4.36 17.04 8.01
CA GLY A 93 4.74 17.99 9.02
C GLY A 93 3.81 19.21 9.01
N ASP A 94 4.18 20.26 9.74
CA ASP A 94 3.33 21.44 9.86
C ASP A 94 3.12 22.14 8.52
N PHE A 95 4.13 22.14 7.66
CA PHE A 95 4.09 22.89 6.40
C PHE A 95 4.39 22.04 5.18
N GLU A 96 4.98 20.86 5.35
CA GLU A 96 5.39 20.04 4.21
C GLU A 96 5.45 18.57 4.57
N TRP A 97 5.54 17.73 3.52
CA TRP A 97 5.73 16.30 3.69
C TRP A 97 7.20 15.98 3.92
N HIS A 98 7.46 15.06 4.82
CA HIS A 98 8.79 14.53 5.10
C HIS A 98 8.88 13.08 4.67
N HIS A 99 10.05 12.66 4.22
CA HIS A 99 10.30 11.33 3.71
C HIS A 99 11.46 10.68 4.42
N PHE A 100 11.31 9.40 4.72
CA PHE A 100 12.39 8.56 5.25
C PHE A 100 12.43 7.27 4.47
N ASP A 101 13.59 6.62 4.41
CA ASP A 101 13.66 5.27 3.88
C ASP A 101 12.82 4.37 4.78
N LEU A 102 12.02 3.51 4.17
CA LEU A 102 11.13 2.65 4.95
C LEU A 102 11.90 1.79 5.95
N ILE A 103 13.06 1.27 5.53
CA ILE A 103 13.85 0.40 6.40
C ILE A 103 14.23 1.10 7.72
N ASP A 104 14.47 2.40 7.70
CA ASP A 104 14.85 3.13 8.91
C ASP A 104 13.71 3.17 9.91
N VAL A 105 12.47 3.33 9.42
CA VAL A 105 11.28 3.33 10.29
C VAL A 105 11.04 1.91 10.84
N VAL A 106 11.27 0.90 10.01
CA VAL A 106 11.11 -0.50 10.42
C VAL A 106 12.13 -0.86 11.51
N ILE A 107 13.37 -0.39 11.38
CA ILE A 107 14.42 -0.65 12.38
C ILE A 107 14.05 -0.02 13.72
N GLN A 108 13.47 1.17 13.71
CA GLN A 108 13.03 1.83 14.95
C GLN A 108 11.85 1.08 15.59
N GLY A 109 11.09 0.35 14.81
CA GLY A 109 9.92 -0.35 15.27
C GLY A 109 8.63 0.40 14.93
N CYS A 110 7.79 -0.23 14.12
CA CYS A 110 6.51 0.34 13.71
C CYS A 110 5.46 -0.76 13.62
N GLU A 111 4.20 -0.36 13.57
CA GLU A 111 3.08 -1.27 13.49
C GLU A 111 2.15 -0.84 12.36
N VAL A 112 1.71 -1.78 11.52
CA VAL A 112 0.69 -1.50 10.50
C VAL A 112 -0.64 -1.31 11.21
N VAL A 113 -1.21 -0.12 11.10
CA VAL A 113 -2.46 0.23 11.79
C VAL A 113 -3.62 0.48 10.83
N GLY A 114 -3.36 0.47 9.54
CA GLY A 114 -4.39 0.66 8.53
C GLY A 114 -3.76 0.87 7.17
N ASN A 115 -4.53 1.46 6.26
CA ASN A 115 -4.04 1.80 4.92
C ASN A 115 -4.76 3.05 4.42
N ILE A 116 -4.23 3.63 3.34
CA ILE A 116 -4.72 4.91 2.83
C ILE A 116 -6.14 4.84 2.25
N TYR A 117 -6.64 3.64 1.95
CA TYR A 117 -7.98 3.48 1.37
C TYR A 117 -9.05 3.24 2.42
N GLU A 118 -8.75 2.43 3.43
CA GLU A 118 -9.70 2.10 4.49
C GLU A 118 -9.64 3.07 5.67
N ASN A 119 -8.47 3.68 5.90
CA ASN A 119 -8.21 4.48 7.09
C ASN A 119 -7.57 5.83 6.77
N PRO A 120 -8.06 6.58 5.76
CA PRO A 120 -7.40 7.83 5.38
C PRO A 120 -7.36 8.86 6.51
N GLU A 121 -8.28 8.78 7.46
CA GLU A 121 -8.35 9.70 8.59
C GLU A 121 -7.10 9.65 9.49
N LEU A 122 -6.36 8.53 9.47
CA LEU A 122 -5.14 8.42 10.27
C LEU A 122 -4.04 9.36 9.79
N MET A 123 -4.08 9.81 8.55
CA MET A 123 -3.10 10.72 7.96
C MET A 123 -3.58 12.16 7.95
N GLU A 124 -4.80 12.42 8.39
CA GLU A 124 -5.36 13.76 8.47
C GLU A 124 -5.08 14.35 9.84
N GLU A 125 -4.98 15.67 9.91
CA GLU A 125 -4.83 16.36 11.17
C GLU A 125 -6.14 16.95 11.64
#